data_e8d94ed538c8c854f77a4b28dd810d97
#
_entry.id   e8d94ed538c8c854f77a4b28dd810d97
#
_cell.length_a   1.000
_cell.length_b   1.000
_cell.length_c   1.000
_cell.angle_alpha   90.00
_cell.angle_beta   90.00
_cell.angle_gamma   90.00
#
_symmetry.space_group_name_H-M   'P 1'
#
loop_
_entity.id
_entity.type
_entity.pdbx_description
1 polymer ?
#
loop_
_entity_poly.entity_id
_entity_poly.type
_entity_poly.pdbx_seq_one_letter_code
_entity_poly.pdbx_strand_id
1 'polypeptide(L)'
;MKKMLKKKSKGFTLVELLIVIIIIGILAGMMMLSTGGATAKAEATKIVSDMRNLKAAAIMVYAEDMEWPTAMASLDDYVDTAISGEPAVIGNASMKILSSDKLYIQAEVSKKEIQDALKKMDAVTASGDNLFSMPIN
;
A
#
# COMPACT_ATOMS: atom_id res chain seq x y z
N MET A 1 7.01 44.11 -58.98
CA MET A 1 7.84 43.58 -57.88
C MET A 1 7.04 43.51 -56.63
N LYS A 2 6.69 42.32 -56.18
CA LYS A 2 5.96 42.11 -54.88
C LYS A 2 6.98 42.16 -53.73
N LYS A 3 6.90 43.19 -52.87
CA LYS A 3 7.64 43.25 -51.62
C LYS A 3 7.05 42.19 -50.69
N MET A 4 7.81 41.13 -50.46
CA MET A 4 7.51 40.16 -49.38
C MET A 4 7.73 40.84 -48.02
N LEU A 5 6.67 41.12 -47.31
CA LEU A 5 6.71 41.56 -45.93
C LEU A 5 7.22 40.41 -45.07
N LYS A 6 8.46 40.48 -44.60
CA LYS A 6 9.01 39.59 -43.58
C LYS A 6 8.18 39.78 -42.32
N LYS A 7 7.32 38.80 -42.00
CA LYS A 7 6.68 38.68 -40.70
C LYS A 7 7.78 38.56 -39.64
N LYS A 8 7.98 39.59 -38.82
CA LYS A 8 8.81 39.49 -37.62
C LYS A 8 8.17 38.45 -36.70
N SER A 9 8.79 37.28 -36.55
CA SER A 9 8.47 36.33 -35.51
C SER A 9 8.80 37.01 -34.19
N LYS A 10 7.78 37.23 -33.33
CA LYS A 10 7.97 37.65 -31.96
C LYS A 10 8.57 36.48 -31.22
N GLY A 11 9.85 36.54 -30.90
CA GLY A 11 10.51 35.57 -30.02
C GLY A 11 10.10 35.81 -28.57
N PHE A 12 10.15 34.77 -27.75
CA PHE A 12 9.95 34.86 -26.32
C PHE A 12 11.06 35.67 -25.66
N THR A 13 10.71 36.44 -24.63
CA THR A 13 11.70 37.13 -23.82
C THR A 13 12.32 36.17 -22.80
N LEU A 14 13.55 36.42 -22.40
CA LEU A 14 14.29 35.66 -21.40
C LEU A 14 13.51 35.63 -20.06
N VAL A 15 12.83 36.74 -19.74
CA VAL A 15 12.02 36.87 -18.53
C VAL A 15 10.76 36.00 -18.57
N GLU A 16 10.08 35.91 -19.73
CA GLU A 16 8.91 35.02 -19.88
C GLU A 16 9.31 33.57 -19.69
N LEU A 17 10.45 33.14 -20.21
CA LEU A 17 10.93 31.77 -19.99
C LEU A 17 11.29 31.54 -18.51
N LEU A 18 11.93 32.52 -17.86
CA LEU A 18 12.31 32.44 -16.45
C LEU A 18 11.09 32.27 -15.54
N ILE A 19 10.02 33.03 -15.76
CA ILE A 19 8.79 32.96 -14.98
C ILE A 19 8.15 31.57 -15.13
N VAL A 20 8.13 31.00 -16.32
CA VAL A 20 7.55 29.67 -16.58
C VAL A 20 8.30 28.58 -15.82
N ILE A 21 9.64 28.59 -15.86
CA ILE A 21 10.44 27.57 -15.15
C ILE A 21 10.31 27.71 -13.63
N ILE A 22 10.15 28.93 -13.10
CA ILE A 22 9.90 29.15 -11.65
C ILE A 22 8.54 28.55 -11.27
N ILE A 23 7.49 28.81 -12.02
CA ILE A 23 6.16 28.28 -11.76
C ILE A 23 6.15 26.74 -11.80
N ILE A 24 6.78 26.16 -12.83
CA ILE A 24 6.90 24.69 -12.95
C ILE A 24 7.70 24.13 -11.78
N GLY A 25 8.78 24.80 -11.35
CA GLY A 25 9.60 24.38 -10.22
C GLY A 25 8.82 24.38 -8.90
N ILE A 26 7.99 25.40 -8.64
CA ILE A 26 7.13 25.49 -7.45
C ILE A 26 6.06 24.37 -7.49
N LEU A 27 5.39 24.17 -8.62
CA LEU A 27 4.37 23.14 -8.77
C LEU A 27 4.96 21.73 -8.60
N ALA A 28 6.12 21.46 -9.21
CA ALA A 28 6.82 20.19 -9.07
C ALA A 28 7.26 19.94 -7.61
N GLY A 29 7.73 20.97 -6.90
CA GLY A 29 8.09 20.88 -5.49
C GLY A 29 6.88 20.55 -4.59
N MET A 30 5.73 21.15 -4.84
CA MET A 30 4.49 20.86 -4.09
C MET A 30 4.00 19.42 -4.34
N MET A 31 4.13 18.89 -5.55
CA MET A 31 3.76 17.50 -5.86
C MET A 31 4.60 16.49 -5.08
N MET A 32 5.89 16.71 -4.88
CA MET A 32 6.75 15.81 -4.12
C MET A 32 6.35 15.69 -2.64
N LEU A 33 5.85 16.76 -2.03
CA LEU A 33 5.39 16.77 -0.63
C LEU A 33 4.04 16.07 -0.43
N SER A 34 3.20 16.01 -1.46
CA SER A 34 1.84 15.44 -1.37
C SER A 34 1.78 13.93 -1.57
N THR A 35 2.78 13.32 -2.22
CA THR A 35 2.71 11.92 -2.68
C THR A 35 2.97 10.90 -1.56
N GLY A 36 3.74 11.26 -0.53
CA GLY A 36 4.16 10.33 0.52
C GLY A 36 2.99 9.77 1.36
N GLY A 37 2.02 10.61 1.69
CA GLY A 37 0.87 10.17 2.49
C GLY A 37 -0.15 9.32 1.71
N ALA A 38 -0.32 9.58 0.42
CA ALA A 38 -1.25 8.84 -0.42
C ALA A 38 -0.75 7.42 -0.71
N THR A 39 0.55 7.27 -0.98
CA THR A 39 1.17 5.95 -1.18
C THR A 39 1.13 5.10 0.08
N ALA A 40 1.45 5.67 1.24
CA ALA A 40 1.38 4.94 2.52
C ALA A 40 -0.04 4.46 2.83
N LYS A 41 -1.06 5.28 2.55
CA LYS A 41 -2.47 4.89 2.71
C LYS A 41 -2.88 3.78 1.72
N ALA A 42 -2.42 3.84 0.47
CA ALA A 42 -2.68 2.80 -0.52
C ALA A 42 -2.02 1.47 -0.13
N GLU A 43 -0.77 1.49 0.35
CA GLU A 43 -0.07 0.30 0.84
C GLU A 43 -0.74 -0.27 2.10
N ALA A 44 -1.17 0.57 3.04
CA ALA A 44 -1.93 0.13 4.21
C ALA A 44 -3.26 -0.54 3.83
N THR A 45 -3.99 0.04 2.86
CA THR A 45 -5.24 -0.54 2.35
C THR A 45 -4.99 -1.89 1.69
N LYS A 46 -3.89 -2.04 0.95
CA LYS A 46 -3.49 -3.32 0.36
C LYS A 46 -3.21 -4.37 1.44
N ILE A 47 -2.46 -4.04 2.48
CA ILE A 47 -2.19 -4.94 3.60
C ILE A 47 -3.50 -5.42 4.25
N VAL A 48 -4.44 -4.52 4.51
CA VAL A 48 -5.76 -4.89 5.06
C VAL A 48 -6.53 -5.80 4.10
N SER A 49 -6.45 -5.56 2.79
CA SER A 49 -7.07 -6.42 1.77
C SER A 49 -6.45 -7.82 1.77
N ASP A 50 -5.12 -7.91 1.84
CA ASP A 50 -4.40 -9.19 1.88
C ASP A 50 -4.75 -9.96 3.18
N MET A 51 -4.86 -9.28 4.32
CA MET A 51 -5.33 -9.90 5.57
C MET A 51 -6.77 -10.43 5.47
N ARG A 52 -7.66 -9.72 4.77
CA ARG A 52 -9.03 -10.18 4.53
C ARG A 52 -9.08 -11.40 3.61
N ASN A 53 -8.25 -11.43 2.58
CA ASN A 53 -8.13 -12.58 1.69
C ASN A 53 -7.62 -13.81 2.46
N LEU A 54 -6.61 -13.65 3.30
CA LEU A 54 -6.11 -14.71 4.17
C LEU A 54 -7.16 -15.18 5.18
N LYS A 55 -7.95 -14.27 5.74
CA LYS A 55 -9.08 -14.61 6.59
C LYS A 55 -10.12 -15.46 5.84
N ALA A 56 -10.47 -15.06 4.61
CA ALA A 56 -11.41 -15.82 3.79
C ALA A 56 -10.86 -17.23 3.46
N ALA A 57 -9.58 -17.33 3.11
CA ALA A 57 -8.91 -18.59 2.89
C ALA A 57 -8.93 -19.49 4.13
N ALA A 58 -8.66 -18.94 5.30
CA ALA A 58 -8.73 -19.70 6.56
C ALA A 58 -10.13 -20.25 6.85
N ILE A 59 -11.17 -19.51 6.50
CA ILE A 59 -12.57 -19.98 6.62
C ILE A 59 -12.85 -21.08 5.60
N MET A 60 -12.29 -21.02 4.40
CA MET A 60 -12.43 -22.08 3.40
C MET A 60 -11.77 -23.38 3.85
N VAL A 61 -10.54 -23.32 4.38
CA VAL A 61 -9.87 -24.47 4.99
C VAL A 61 -10.72 -25.09 6.10
N TYR A 62 -11.25 -24.26 6.99
CA TYR A 62 -12.13 -24.75 8.04
C TYR A 62 -13.41 -25.42 7.51
N ALA A 63 -13.97 -24.91 6.43
CA ALA A 63 -15.17 -25.47 5.83
C ALA A 63 -14.93 -26.85 5.18
N GLU A 64 -13.72 -27.13 4.71
CA GLU A 64 -13.33 -28.41 4.13
C GLU A 64 -12.86 -29.42 5.16
N ASP A 65 -11.97 -29.00 6.05
CA ASP A 65 -11.29 -29.90 6.99
C ASP A 65 -11.96 -29.97 8.37
N MET A 66 -12.88 -29.04 8.68
CA MET A 66 -13.48 -28.83 10.00
C MET A 66 -12.44 -28.53 11.11
N GLU A 67 -11.23 -28.14 10.71
CA GLU A 67 -10.11 -27.73 11.56
C GLU A 67 -9.57 -26.37 11.12
N TRP A 68 -9.19 -25.55 12.10
CA TRP A 68 -8.60 -24.26 11.79
C TRP A 68 -7.14 -24.39 11.35
N PRO A 69 -6.72 -23.65 10.31
CA PRO A 69 -5.34 -23.65 9.86
C PRO A 69 -4.40 -23.12 10.95
N THR A 70 -3.29 -23.79 11.16
CA THR A 70 -2.26 -23.41 12.13
C THR A 70 -1.03 -22.79 11.49
N ALA A 71 -0.88 -22.91 10.18
CA ALA A 71 0.25 -22.41 9.41
C ALA A 71 -0.23 -21.66 8.16
N MET A 72 0.56 -20.67 7.72
CA MET A 72 0.25 -19.91 6.51
C MET A 72 0.25 -20.78 5.25
N ALA A 73 1.11 -21.80 5.20
CA ALA A 73 1.19 -22.72 4.07
C ALA A 73 -0.13 -23.47 3.77
N SER A 74 -0.98 -23.66 4.77
CA SER A 74 -2.32 -24.27 4.59
C SER A 74 -3.27 -23.42 3.78
N LEU A 75 -2.96 -22.14 3.56
CA LEU A 75 -3.79 -21.18 2.84
C LEU A 75 -3.38 -21.04 1.38
N ASP A 76 -2.26 -21.62 0.94
CA ASP A 76 -1.67 -21.36 -0.38
C ASP A 76 -2.60 -21.73 -1.54
N ASP A 77 -3.36 -22.83 -1.40
CA ASP A 77 -4.30 -23.29 -2.41
C ASP A 77 -5.56 -22.40 -2.55
N TYR A 78 -5.81 -21.53 -1.58
CA TYR A 78 -7.01 -20.68 -1.48
C TYR A 78 -6.76 -19.21 -1.73
N VAL A 79 -5.52 -18.82 -2.05
CA VAL A 79 -5.15 -17.43 -2.34
C VAL A 79 -4.39 -17.33 -3.65
N ASP A 80 -4.60 -16.26 -4.39
CA ASP A 80 -3.92 -16.01 -5.68
C ASP A 80 -2.45 -15.62 -5.51
N THR A 81 -2.04 -15.30 -4.29
CA THR A 81 -0.66 -14.89 -3.98
C THR A 81 0.07 -16.04 -3.34
N ALA A 82 1.15 -16.52 -3.98
CA ALA A 82 1.96 -17.60 -3.44
C ALA A 82 2.45 -17.26 -2.02
N ILE A 83 2.13 -18.14 -1.08
CA ILE A 83 2.56 -18.03 0.32
C ILE A 83 3.83 -18.85 0.49
N SER A 84 4.95 -18.17 0.78
CA SER A 84 6.21 -18.83 1.03
C SER A 84 6.80 -18.39 2.36
N GLY A 85 7.16 -19.37 3.18
CA GLY A 85 7.79 -19.14 4.48
C GLY A 85 6.79 -18.94 5.63
N GLU A 86 7.34 -18.93 6.84
CA GLU A 86 6.59 -18.68 8.08
C GLU A 86 7.47 -17.77 8.96
N PRO A 87 7.17 -16.48 9.09
CA PRO A 87 6.02 -15.75 8.52
C PRO A 87 6.07 -15.56 7.00
N ALA A 88 4.93 -15.51 6.36
CA ALA A 88 4.84 -15.25 4.92
C ALA A 88 5.02 -13.77 4.62
N VAL A 89 5.86 -13.45 3.63
CA VAL A 89 6.09 -12.06 3.20
C VAL A 89 5.15 -11.73 2.05
N ILE A 90 4.21 -10.83 2.29
CA ILE A 90 3.24 -10.35 1.29
C ILE A 90 3.38 -8.84 1.16
N GLY A 91 3.93 -8.38 0.03
CA GLY A 91 4.19 -6.96 -0.18
C GLY A 91 5.15 -6.36 0.86
N ASN A 92 4.69 -5.37 1.61
CA ASN A 92 5.45 -4.66 2.64
C ASN A 92 5.17 -5.17 4.07
N ALA A 93 4.54 -6.32 4.22
CA ALA A 93 4.23 -6.92 5.52
C ALA A 93 4.66 -8.38 5.59
N SER A 94 5.10 -8.79 6.78
CA SER A 94 5.27 -10.20 7.12
C SER A 94 4.03 -10.66 7.87
N MET A 95 3.36 -11.70 7.38
CA MET A 95 2.08 -12.17 7.92
C MET A 95 2.19 -13.58 8.48
N LYS A 96 1.52 -13.85 9.58
CA LYS A 96 1.44 -15.17 10.22
C LYS A 96 0.08 -15.39 10.86
N ILE A 97 -0.27 -16.66 11.05
CA ILE A 97 -1.42 -17.06 11.84
C ILE A 97 -0.97 -17.21 13.31
N LEU A 98 -1.74 -16.63 14.21
CA LEU A 98 -1.57 -16.81 15.64
C LEU A 98 -2.81 -17.48 16.20
N SER A 99 -2.59 -18.56 16.95
CA SER A 99 -3.62 -19.24 17.73
C SER A 99 -3.35 -18.96 19.22
N SER A 100 -4.26 -18.23 19.85
CA SER A 100 -4.31 -18.08 21.30
C SER A 100 -5.72 -18.44 21.76
N ASP A 101 -6.45 -17.55 22.40
CA ASP A 101 -7.87 -17.70 22.74
C ASP A 101 -8.77 -17.63 21.49
N LYS A 102 -8.30 -16.89 20.47
CA LYS A 102 -8.91 -16.76 19.14
C LYS A 102 -7.85 -16.86 18.09
N LEU A 103 -8.27 -17.15 16.87
CA LEU A 103 -7.39 -17.19 15.72
C LEU A 103 -7.25 -15.79 15.11
N TYR A 104 -6.03 -15.37 14.87
CA TYR A 104 -5.72 -14.06 14.30
C TYR A 104 -4.75 -14.19 13.13
N ILE A 105 -4.93 -13.33 12.11
CA ILE A 105 -3.85 -13.02 11.18
C ILE A 105 -3.10 -11.82 11.74
N GLN A 106 -1.81 -11.97 11.95
CA GLN A 106 -0.93 -10.89 12.39
C GLN A 106 -0.03 -10.46 11.26
N ALA A 107 0.00 -9.16 11.00
CA ALA A 107 0.91 -8.52 10.05
C ALA A 107 1.95 -7.69 10.79
N GLU A 108 3.21 -7.85 10.43
CA GLU A 108 4.31 -7.00 10.88
C GLU A 108 4.73 -6.07 9.75
N VAL A 109 4.79 -4.77 10.01
CA VAL A 109 5.06 -3.73 9.03
C VAL A 109 6.21 -2.87 9.49
N SER A 110 7.28 -2.78 8.70
CA SER A 110 8.51 -2.05 9.07
C SER A 110 8.43 -0.54 8.80
N LYS A 111 7.68 -0.11 7.79
CA LYS A 111 7.60 1.31 7.39
C LYS A 111 6.64 2.09 8.28
N LYS A 112 7.16 3.12 8.96
CA LYS A 112 6.40 3.94 9.91
C LYS A 112 5.19 4.65 9.30
N GLU A 113 5.32 5.14 8.08
CA GLU A 113 4.23 5.82 7.36
C GLU A 113 3.03 4.89 7.13
N ILE A 114 3.30 3.62 6.84
CA ILE A 114 2.26 2.59 6.66
C ILE A 114 1.66 2.22 8.01
N GLN A 115 2.47 2.10 9.08
CA GLN A 115 1.99 1.84 10.44
C GLN A 115 1.03 2.94 10.90
N ASP A 116 1.37 4.21 10.68
CA ASP A 116 0.54 5.37 11.04
C ASP A 116 -0.77 5.41 10.22
N ALA A 117 -0.73 4.93 8.97
CA ALA A 117 -1.92 4.78 8.16
C ALA A 117 -2.82 3.63 8.66
N LEU A 118 -2.24 2.48 9.03
CA LEU A 118 -2.95 1.32 9.58
C LEU A 118 -3.60 1.61 10.93
N LYS A 119 -2.93 2.35 11.81
CA LYS A 119 -3.48 2.78 13.11
C LYS A 119 -4.77 3.62 12.99
N LYS A 120 -5.00 4.22 11.84
CA LYS A 120 -6.22 5.01 11.55
C LYS A 120 -7.34 4.17 10.92
N MET A 121 -7.11 2.88 10.68
CA MET A 121 -8.10 1.98 10.08
C MET A 121 -8.72 1.10 11.15
N ASP A 122 -10.06 1.09 11.24
CA ASP A 122 -10.81 0.26 12.18
C ASP A 122 -10.76 -1.25 11.84
N ALA A 123 -10.24 -1.60 10.67
CA ALA A 123 -10.22 -2.98 10.18
C ALA A 123 -9.18 -3.88 10.89
N VAL A 124 -8.20 -3.29 11.53
CA VAL A 124 -7.11 -3.99 12.22
C VAL A 124 -6.88 -3.41 13.61
N THR A 125 -6.44 -4.25 14.54
CA THR A 125 -6.10 -3.83 15.89
C THR A 125 -4.58 -3.79 16.01
N ALA A 126 -4.03 -2.64 16.45
CA ALA A 126 -2.62 -2.53 16.75
C ALA A 126 -2.29 -3.34 18.02
N SER A 127 -1.38 -4.32 17.89
CA SER A 127 -0.90 -5.16 19.00
C SER A 127 0.49 -4.74 19.49
N GLY A 128 1.06 -3.68 18.89
CA GLY A 128 2.38 -3.11 19.17
C GLY A 128 2.65 -1.97 18.21
N ASP A 129 3.88 -1.48 18.19
CA ASP A 129 4.24 -0.35 17.30
C ASP A 129 4.20 -0.75 15.82
N ASN A 130 4.61 -1.97 15.50
CA ASN A 130 4.71 -2.49 14.13
C ASN A 130 3.82 -3.70 13.86
N LEU A 131 3.03 -4.16 14.84
CA LEU A 131 2.20 -5.36 14.77
C LEU A 131 0.72 -5.00 14.69
N PHE A 132 0.03 -5.56 13.70
CA PHE A 132 -1.39 -5.38 13.45
C PHE A 132 -2.07 -6.72 13.35
N SER A 133 -3.21 -6.90 14.00
CA SER A 133 -3.94 -8.17 14.04
C SER A 133 -5.37 -8.01 13.55
N MET A 134 -5.87 -9.05 12.87
CA MET A 134 -7.24 -9.19 12.40
C MET A 134 -7.79 -10.53 12.89
N PRO A 135 -8.90 -10.58 13.66
CA PRO A 135 -9.49 -11.83 14.10
C PRO A 135 -10.09 -12.61 12.93
N ILE A 136 -9.92 -13.94 12.94
CA ILE A 136 -10.51 -14.85 11.95
C ILE A 136 -11.88 -15.32 12.45
N ASN A 137 -11.98 -15.69 13.71
CA ASN A 137 -13.19 -16.21 14.36
C ASN A 137 -13.62 -15.35 15.55
#